data_11141b43eff841696bad5d1173bd0ad6
#
_entry.id   11141b43eff841696bad5d1173bd0ad6
#
_cell.length_a   1.000
_cell.length_b   1.000
_cell.length_c   1.000
_cell.angle_alpha   90.00
_cell.angle_beta   90.00
_cell.angle_gamma   90.00
#
_symmetry.space_group_name_H-M   'P 1'
#
loop_
_entity.id
_entity.type
_entity.pdbx_description
1 polymer ?
#
loop_
_entity_poly.entity_id
_entity_poly.type
_entity_poly.pdbx_seq_one_letter_code
_entity_poly.pdbx_strand_id
1 'polypeptide(L)'
;VRVFEEDIVIVGAGVVGLTSALTLQRLGRSVVVLDPSPPGSGASFGNAGTIADFAIAPVGSPALLKQLPSLLFDRQGPFSIRQGAMAALLPWLAQFAWQSLPAYSANNMRAIAALTLDAGARWQGLAADLEAGHLIQ
;
A
#
# COMPACT_ATOMS: atom_id res chain seq x y z
N VAL A 1 18.60 -31.98 -3.96
CA VAL A 1 17.49 -31.21 -3.42
C VAL A 1 17.96 -30.63 -2.09
N ARG A 2 18.00 -29.30 -1.96
CA ARG A 2 18.24 -28.67 -0.64
C ARG A 2 16.92 -28.68 0.13
N VAL A 3 16.92 -29.32 1.28
CA VAL A 3 15.82 -29.28 2.25
C VAL A 3 16.14 -28.13 3.20
N PHE A 4 15.23 -27.18 3.34
CA PHE A 4 15.31 -26.10 4.32
C PHE A 4 14.43 -26.51 5.51
N GLU A 5 15.01 -26.54 6.71
CA GLU A 5 14.28 -26.76 7.98
C GLU A 5 14.02 -25.40 8.64
N GLU A 6 13.23 -24.54 7.95
CA GLU A 6 12.90 -23.21 8.42
C GLU A 6 11.45 -23.16 8.90
N ASP A 7 11.19 -22.35 9.93
CA ASP A 7 9.82 -22.19 10.47
C ASP A 7 8.87 -21.55 9.44
N ILE A 8 9.43 -20.61 8.64
CA ILE A 8 8.62 -19.76 7.75
C ILE A 8 9.33 -19.61 6.41
N VAL A 9 8.55 -19.77 5.34
CA VAL A 9 8.98 -19.47 3.98
C VAL A 9 8.22 -18.25 3.46
N ILE A 10 8.95 -17.24 2.99
CA ILE A 10 8.39 -16.06 2.35
C ILE A 10 8.69 -16.12 0.86
N VAL A 11 7.66 -16.00 0.03
CA VAL A 11 7.82 -15.94 -1.43
C VAL A 11 7.75 -14.48 -1.87
N GLY A 12 8.85 -14.00 -2.42
CA GLY A 12 9.04 -12.61 -2.86
C GLY A 12 9.98 -11.82 -1.97
N ALA A 13 11.08 -11.34 -2.54
CA ALA A 13 12.11 -10.51 -1.87
C ALA A 13 11.95 -9.02 -2.22
N GLY A 14 10.73 -8.54 -2.39
CA GLY A 14 10.40 -7.11 -2.45
C GLY A 14 10.35 -6.48 -1.05
N VAL A 15 10.03 -5.19 -0.94
CA VAL A 15 9.99 -4.46 0.34
C VAL A 15 9.11 -5.15 1.37
N VAL A 16 7.95 -5.66 0.99
CA VAL A 16 7.02 -6.34 1.91
C VAL A 16 7.62 -7.65 2.43
N GLY A 17 8.16 -8.49 1.54
CA GLY A 17 8.75 -9.77 1.93
C GLY A 17 9.97 -9.60 2.83
N LEU A 18 10.86 -8.67 2.49
CA LEU A 18 12.07 -8.40 3.27
C LEU A 18 11.76 -7.82 4.65
N THR A 19 10.86 -6.85 4.76
CA THR A 19 10.47 -6.28 6.05
C THR A 19 9.72 -7.29 6.93
N SER A 20 8.90 -8.16 6.32
CA SER A 20 8.25 -9.26 7.03
C SER A 20 9.28 -10.26 7.55
N ALA A 21 10.27 -10.65 6.73
CA ALA A 21 11.34 -11.55 7.15
C ALA A 21 12.12 -10.99 8.34
N LEU A 22 12.56 -9.74 8.25
CA LEU A 22 13.29 -9.07 9.33
C LEU A 22 12.46 -8.98 10.62
N THR A 23 11.17 -8.68 10.51
CA THR A 23 10.27 -8.62 11.67
C THR A 23 10.12 -10.00 12.33
N LEU A 24 9.97 -11.05 11.53
CA LEU A 24 9.85 -12.42 12.04
C LEU A 24 11.15 -12.92 12.67
N GLN A 25 12.31 -12.58 12.10
CA GLN A 25 13.62 -12.89 12.68
C GLN A 25 13.79 -12.21 14.04
N ARG A 26 13.37 -10.95 14.20
CA ARG A 26 13.36 -10.25 15.51
C ARG A 26 12.48 -10.97 16.55
N LEU A 27 11.44 -11.66 16.11
CA LEU A 27 10.59 -12.49 16.95
C LEU A 27 11.17 -13.90 17.19
N GLY A 28 12.42 -14.14 16.80
CA GLY A 28 13.12 -15.41 17.02
C GLY A 28 12.69 -16.52 16.06
N ARG A 29 12.08 -16.20 14.93
CA ARG A 29 11.70 -17.19 13.91
C ARG A 29 12.82 -17.39 12.89
N SER A 30 13.05 -18.63 12.48
CA SER A 30 13.86 -18.90 11.32
C SER A 30 13.06 -18.67 10.03
N VAL A 31 13.63 -17.94 9.08
CA VAL A 31 12.91 -17.48 7.89
C VAL A 31 13.80 -17.65 6.66
N VAL A 32 13.27 -18.30 5.63
CA VAL A 32 13.85 -18.29 4.29
C VAL A 32 13.01 -17.44 3.35
N VAL A 33 13.67 -16.62 2.53
CA VAL A 33 13.02 -15.80 1.49
C VAL A 33 13.40 -16.39 0.12
N LEU A 34 12.39 -16.66 -0.70
CA LEU A 34 12.55 -17.19 -2.05
C LEU A 34 12.14 -16.13 -3.07
N ASP A 35 13.04 -15.81 -4.00
CA ASP A 35 12.76 -14.92 -5.14
C ASP A 35 13.60 -15.37 -6.34
N PRO A 36 13.07 -15.35 -7.56
CA PRO A 36 13.83 -15.65 -8.77
C PRO A 36 14.85 -14.55 -9.11
N SER A 37 14.70 -13.34 -8.53
CA SER A 37 15.53 -12.17 -8.80
C SER A 37 16.30 -11.74 -7.55
N PRO A 38 17.35 -10.91 -7.67
CA PRO A 38 18.04 -10.35 -6.51
C PRO A 38 17.09 -9.60 -5.56
N PRO A 39 17.32 -9.65 -4.25
CA PRO A 39 16.47 -8.96 -3.28
C PRO A 39 16.31 -7.46 -3.61
N GLY A 40 15.08 -6.96 -3.52
CA GLY A 40 14.76 -5.56 -3.77
C GLY A 40 14.76 -5.12 -5.23
N SER A 41 15.10 -6.00 -6.19
CA SER A 41 15.20 -5.63 -7.62
C SER A 41 13.86 -5.55 -8.36
N GLY A 42 12.75 -5.93 -7.71
CA GLY A 42 11.40 -5.92 -8.30
C GLY A 42 10.74 -4.55 -8.28
N ALA A 43 9.41 -4.53 -8.16
CA ALA A 43 8.58 -3.33 -8.22
C ALA A 43 8.90 -2.25 -7.15
N SER A 44 9.59 -2.62 -6.08
CA SER A 44 10.03 -1.68 -5.04
C SER A 44 11.28 -0.88 -5.44
N PHE A 45 12.01 -1.33 -6.45
CA PHE A 45 13.22 -0.66 -6.91
C PHE A 45 12.89 0.64 -7.65
N GLY A 46 13.57 1.72 -7.29
CA GLY A 46 13.40 3.01 -7.95
C GLY A 46 12.07 3.72 -7.67
N ASN A 47 11.31 3.30 -6.66
CA ASN A 47 10.15 4.06 -6.21
C ASN A 47 10.59 5.39 -5.55
N ALA A 48 9.63 6.28 -5.28
CA ALA A 48 9.92 7.60 -4.70
C ALA A 48 10.46 7.55 -3.25
N GLY A 49 10.46 6.38 -2.60
CA GLY A 49 10.97 6.21 -1.23
C GLY A 49 10.15 6.94 -0.15
N THR A 50 8.96 7.43 -0.47
CA THR A 50 8.15 8.19 0.48
C THR A 50 7.45 7.25 1.46
N ILE A 51 7.61 7.50 2.75
CA ILE A 51 6.84 6.87 3.81
C ILE A 51 5.63 7.77 4.10
N ALA A 52 4.48 7.40 3.57
CA ALA A 52 3.27 8.23 3.59
C ALA A 52 2.34 7.86 4.76
N ASP A 53 2.80 7.98 6.00
CA ASP A 53 2.00 7.76 7.21
C ASP A 53 0.86 8.78 7.39
N PHE A 54 1.01 9.95 6.77
CA PHE A 54 0.00 11.02 6.74
C PHE A 54 -1.13 10.77 5.71
N ALA A 55 -0.96 9.86 4.76
CA ALA A 55 -1.90 9.61 3.67
C ALA A 55 -3.09 8.72 4.12
N ILE A 56 -3.78 9.14 5.17
CA ILE A 56 -4.90 8.41 5.78
C ILE A 56 -6.24 8.67 5.12
N ALA A 57 -6.35 9.72 4.31
CA ALA A 57 -7.61 10.07 3.66
C ALA A 57 -7.92 9.07 2.52
N PRO A 58 -9.08 8.38 2.56
CA PRO A 58 -9.49 7.51 1.47
C PRO A 58 -9.77 8.32 0.20
N VAL A 59 -9.49 7.75 -0.97
CA VAL A 59 -9.81 8.39 -2.26
C VAL A 59 -11.31 8.66 -2.35
N GLY A 60 -12.15 7.71 -1.91
CA GLY A 60 -13.59 7.89 -1.80
C GLY A 60 -13.96 8.79 -0.63
N SER A 61 -14.33 10.03 -0.91
CA SER A 61 -14.69 11.02 0.10
C SER A 61 -15.96 11.77 -0.30
N PRO A 62 -16.71 12.37 0.66
CA PRO A 62 -17.88 13.19 0.36
C PRO A 62 -17.55 14.40 -0.54
N ALA A 63 -16.32 14.93 -0.43
CA ALA A 63 -15.86 16.02 -1.29
C ALA A 63 -15.71 15.57 -2.75
N LEU A 64 -15.14 14.37 -2.95
CA LEU A 64 -15.00 13.79 -4.29
C LEU A 64 -16.36 13.49 -4.92
N LEU A 65 -17.34 13.00 -4.14
CA LEU A 65 -18.70 12.76 -4.65
C LEU A 65 -19.32 14.02 -5.25
N LYS A 66 -19.13 15.18 -4.65
CA LYS A 66 -19.61 16.46 -5.17
C LYS A 66 -18.92 16.86 -6.48
N GLN A 67 -17.69 16.44 -6.68
CA GLN A 67 -16.88 16.73 -7.87
C GLN A 67 -17.03 15.67 -8.97
N LEU A 68 -17.61 14.51 -8.67
CA LEU A 68 -17.74 13.41 -9.64
C LEU A 68 -18.37 13.84 -10.98
N PRO A 69 -19.47 14.61 -11.02
CA PRO A 69 -20.05 15.02 -12.30
C PRO A 69 -19.05 15.81 -13.16
N SER A 70 -18.34 16.77 -12.58
CA SER A 70 -17.34 17.54 -13.33
C SER A 70 -16.18 16.67 -13.80
N LEU A 71 -15.71 15.75 -12.96
CA LEU A 71 -14.59 14.85 -13.30
C LEU A 71 -14.95 13.85 -14.40
N LEU A 72 -16.20 13.37 -14.44
CA LEU A 72 -16.64 12.38 -15.43
C LEU A 72 -16.96 13.01 -16.80
N PHE A 73 -17.36 14.28 -16.83
CA PHE A 73 -17.75 14.98 -18.06
C PHE A 73 -16.68 15.92 -18.61
N ASP A 74 -15.63 16.17 -17.84
CA ASP A 74 -14.49 16.97 -18.30
C ASP A 74 -13.57 16.11 -19.20
N ARG A 75 -13.59 16.42 -20.50
CA ARG A 75 -12.74 15.73 -21.49
C ARG A 75 -11.26 16.02 -21.34
N GLN A 76 -10.88 17.06 -20.63
CA GLN A 76 -9.49 17.48 -20.36
C GLN A 76 -9.07 17.13 -18.92
N GLY A 77 -9.99 16.56 -18.14
CA GLY A 77 -9.73 16.19 -16.75
C GLY A 77 -8.82 14.98 -16.60
N PRO A 78 -8.25 14.79 -15.41
CA PRO A 78 -7.35 13.65 -15.12
C PRO A 78 -8.05 12.29 -15.18
N PHE A 79 -9.39 12.28 -15.16
CA PHE A 79 -10.20 11.08 -15.25
C PHE A 79 -10.93 11.03 -16.60
N SER A 80 -10.52 10.13 -17.47
CA SER A 80 -11.19 9.88 -18.74
C SER A 80 -11.75 8.45 -18.73
N ILE A 81 -13.08 8.33 -18.71
CA ILE A 81 -13.75 7.03 -18.82
C ILE A 81 -14.18 6.83 -20.27
N ARG A 82 -13.68 5.74 -20.88
CA ARG A 82 -14.11 5.36 -22.21
C ARG A 82 -15.60 5.06 -22.21
N GLN A 83 -16.39 5.71 -23.08
CA GLN A 83 -17.85 5.61 -23.10
C GLN A 83 -18.37 4.15 -23.18
N GLY A 84 -17.67 3.28 -23.94
CA GLY A 84 -18.03 1.86 -24.01
C GLY A 84 -17.80 1.06 -22.73
N ALA A 85 -17.01 1.58 -21.77
CA ALA A 85 -16.75 0.92 -20.50
C ALA A 85 -17.74 1.36 -19.38
N MET A 86 -18.53 2.41 -19.61
CA MET A 86 -19.40 3.01 -18.58
C MET A 86 -20.38 1.98 -18.00
N ALA A 87 -21.06 1.22 -18.86
CA ALA A 87 -22.01 0.20 -18.40
C ALA A 87 -21.39 -0.88 -17.51
N ALA A 88 -20.18 -1.32 -17.86
CA ALA A 88 -19.44 -2.31 -17.08
C ALA A 88 -18.92 -1.74 -15.74
N LEU A 89 -18.70 -0.43 -15.67
CA LEU A 89 -18.22 0.25 -14.46
C LEU A 89 -19.35 0.64 -13.51
N LEU A 90 -20.61 0.67 -13.92
CA LEU A 90 -21.72 1.08 -13.08
C LEU A 90 -21.79 0.39 -11.70
N PRO A 91 -21.62 -0.94 -11.58
CA PRO A 91 -21.68 -1.60 -10.28
C PRO A 91 -20.54 -1.11 -9.35
N TRP A 92 -19.34 -0.95 -9.90
CA TRP A 92 -18.20 -0.44 -9.17
C TRP A 92 -18.40 1.03 -8.75
N LEU A 93 -18.89 1.88 -9.65
CA LEU A 93 -19.17 3.29 -9.37
C LEU A 93 -20.24 3.44 -8.27
N ALA A 94 -21.26 2.61 -8.29
CA ALA A 94 -22.30 2.61 -7.25
C ALA A 94 -21.71 2.23 -5.89
N GLN A 95 -20.87 1.19 -5.83
CA GLN A 95 -20.20 0.79 -4.61
C GLN A 95 -19.19 1.86 -4.13
N PHE A 96 -18.44 2.46 -5.04
CA PHE A 96 -17.53 3.55 -4.75
C PHE A 96 -18.27 4.75 -4.16
N ALA A 97 -19.39 5.17 -4.77
CA ALA A 97 -20.22 6.24 -4.26
C ALA A 97 -20.75 5.93 -2.86
N TRP A 98 -21.22 4.70 -2.62
CA TRP A 98 -21.68 4.25 -1.32
C TRP A 98 -20.57 4.34 -0.26
N GLN A 99 -19.39 3.83 -0.55
CA GLN A 99 -18.22 3.87 0.34
C GLN A 99 -17.68 5.29 0.57
N SER A 100 -18.03 6.24 -0.30
CA SER A 100 -17.65 7.65 -0.19
C SER A 100 -18.59 8.48 0.67
N LEU A 101 -19.70 7.91 1.15
CA LEU A 101 -20.61 8.59 2.10
C LEU A 101 -19.87 8.87 3.43
N PRO A 102 -20.28 9.94 4.17
CA PRO A 102 -19.53 10.42 5.33
C PRO A 102 -19.16 9.35 6.37
N ALA A 103 -20.15 8.49 6.74
CA ALA A 103 -19.94 7.45 7.75
C ALA A 103 -18.94 6.38 7.28
N TYR A 104 -19.07 5.92 6.04
CA TYR A 104 -18.17 4.91 5.46
C TYR A 104 -16.78 5.47 5.21
N SER A 105 -16.67 6.67 4.65
CA SER A 105 -15.42 7.38 4.45
C SER A 105 -14.65 7.59 5.76
N ALA A 106 -15.35 7.96 6.84
CA ALA A 106 -14.73 8.09 8.15
C ALA A 106 -14.24 6.74 8.72
N ASN A 107 -14.99 5.65 8.51
CA ASN A 107 -14.57 4.32 8.90
C ASN A 107 -13.34 3.85 8.11
N ASN A 108 -13.35 4.06 6.80
CA ASN A 108 -12.23 3.73 5.93
C ASN A 108 -10.97 4.52 6.33
N MET A 109 -11.12 5.81 6.66
CA MET A 109 -10.00 6.64 7.17
C MET A 109 -9.41 6.06 8.46
N ARG A 110 -10.25 5.66 9.43
CA ARG A 110 -9.77 5.04 10.67
C ARG A 110 -9.04 3.73 10.43
N ALA A 111 -9.57 2.90 9.50
CA ALA A 111 -8.93 1.63 9.14
C ALA A 111 -7.56 1.85 8.47
N ILE A 112 -7.45 2.82 7.55
CA ILE A 112 -6.17 3.18 6.93
C ILE A 112 -5.21 3.72 8.00
N ALA A 113 -5.67 4.64 8.84
CA ALA A 113 -4.86 5.21 9.91
C ALA A 113 -4.31 4.12 10.86
N ALA A 114 -5.12 3.14 11.22
CA ALA A 114 -4.68 2.03 12.08
C ALA A 114 -3.54 1.20 11.46
N LEU A 115 -3.42 1.19 10.14
CA LEU A 115 -2.35 0.48 9.43
C LEU A 115 -1.11 1.35 9.18
N THR A 116 -1.26 2.66 9.04
CA THR A 116 -0.21 3.53 8.49
C THR A 116 0.40 4.52 9.48
N LEU A 117 -0.31 4.92 10.56
CA LEU A 117 0.15 5.97 11.49
C LEU A 117 1.52 5.67 12.13
N ASP A 118 1.84 4.39 12.33
CA ASP A 118 3.12 3.99 12.93
C ASP A 118 4.22 3.70 11.88
N ALA A 119 3.92 3.86 10.60
CA ALA A 119 4.83 3.42 9.54
C ALA A 119 6.18 4.13 9.61
N GLY A 120 6.19 5.45 9.81
CA GLY A 120 7.42 6.23 9.95
C GLY A 120 8.29 5.75 11.13
N ALA A 121 7.69 5.59 12.31
CA ALA A 121 8.40 5.13 13.50
C ALA A 121 8.93 3.70 13.34
N ARG A 122 8.17 2.80 12.71
CA ARG A 122 8.58 1.43 12.42
C ARG A 122 9.75 1.37 11.44
N TRP A 123 9.71 2.21 10.40
CA TRP A 123 10.82 2.32 9.45
C TRP A 123 12.08 2.87 10.11
N GLN A 124 11.97 3.91 10.93
CA GLN A 124 13.12 4.44 11.69
C GLN A 124 13.73 3.38 12.61
N GLY A 125 12.88 2.63 13.34
CA GLY A 125 13.35 1.52 14.17
C GLY A 125 14.05 0.43 13.36
N LEU A 126 13.51 0.06 12.19
CA LEU A 126 14.12 -0.93 11.32
C LEU A 126 15.48 -0.44 10.78
N ALA A 127 15.55 0.81 10.36
CA ALA A 127 16.77 1.40 9.83
C ALA A 127 17.85 1.57 10.89
N ALA A 128 17.47 1.89 12.13
CA ALA A 128 18.42 1.97 13.26
C ALA A 128 19.07 0.61 13.53
N ASP A 129 18.29 -0.47 13.54
CA ASP A 129 18.82 -1.83 13.76
C ASP A 129 19.73 -2.32 12.62
N LEU A 130 19.56 -1.77 11.43
CA LEU A 130 20.41 -2.09 10.26
C LEU A 130 21.54 -1.08 10.04
N GLU A 131 21.76 -0.16 11.00
CA GLU A 131 22.72 0.95 10.88
C GLU A 131 22.49 1.84 9.63
N ALA A 132 21.26 1.81 9.10
CA ALA A 132 20.85 2.47 7.87
C ALA A 132 20.03 3.76 8.10
N GLY A 133 20.07 4.33 9.31
CA GLY A 133 19.32 5.53 9.68
C GLY A 133 19.58 6.75 8.78
N HIS A 134 20.77 6.82 8.17
CA HIS A 134 21.13 7.87 7.22
C HIS A 134 20.34 7.83 5.90
N LEU A 135 19.64 6.72 5.61
CA LEU A 135 18.82 6.55 4.40
C LEU A 135 17.39 7.07 4.56
N ILE A 136 16.96 7.36 5.81
CA ILE A 136 15.62 7.88 6.11
C ILE A 136 15.75 9.35 6.51
N GLN A 137 15.16 10.23 5.69
CA GLN A 137 15.15 11.68 5.90
C GLN A 137 13.73 12.17 6.16
#